data_9657598d7294c6d1cbd78f3274612942
#
_entry.id   9657598d7294c6d1cbd78f3274612942
#
_cell.length_a   1.000
_cell.length_b   1.000
_cell.length_c   1.000
_cell.angle_alpha   90.00
_cell.angle_beta   90.00
_cell.angle_gamma   90.00
#
_symmetry.space_group_name_H-M   'P 1'
#
loop_
_entity.id
_entity.type
_entity.pdbx_description
1 polymer ?
#
loop_
_entity_poly.entity_id
_entity_poly.type
_entity_poly.pdbx_seq_one_letter_code
_entity_poly.pdbx_strand_id
1 'polypeptide(L)'
;MAPYIEGRQRLQELTEDRPAIKEVGYSRTFAGIWDYTPPTFYTAENLQIKSGGRAIIMAGSDNVVRNNTIEVDGRTAVYLYGPRSLVEGNTFIVHMDPRDKAPLPAILKLRDADGSIIRNNRFIVKRSRLFRKKEEEPQAGINLLESRDVVIEGNVFEQIAVPVRKDTASTTTEYGNAVDSR
;
A
#
# COMPACT_ATOMS: atom_id res chain seq x y z
N MET A 1 -15.90 0.54 16.44
CA MET A 1 -14.95 -0.27 17.24
C MET A 1 -13.66 -0.30 16.48
N ALA A 2 -12.54 0.15 17.06
CA ALA A 2 -11.26 0.10 16.36
C ALA A 2 -10.93 -1.36 16.06
N PRO A 3 -10.47 -1.69 14.85
CA PRO A 3 -10.08 -3.04 14.52
C PRO A 3 -8.94 -3.46 15.43
N TYR A 4 -8.97 -4.69 15.84
CA TYR A 4 -7.91 -5.28 16.64
C TYR A 4 -6.63 -5.42 15.82
N ILE A 5 -5.54 -4.88 16.30
CA ILE A 5 -4.25 -4.88 15.62
C ILE A 5 -3.35 -5.93 16.28
N GLU A 6 -3.52 -7.17 15.88
CA GLU A 6 -2.71 -8.28 16.37
C GLU A 6 -1.25 -8.21 15.90
N GLY A 7 -1.04 -7.65 14.72
CA GLY A 7 0.28 -7.61 14.10
C GLY A 7 1.35 -6.89 14.90
N ARG A 8 0.97 -5.93 15.73
CA ARG A 8 1.92 -5.13 16.52
C ARG A 8 2.73 -5.98 17.51
N GLN A 9 2.14 -7.02 18.06
CA GLN A 9 2.80 -7.87 19.06
C GLN A 9 3.61 -9.00 18.44
N ARG A 10 3.41 -9.28 17.14
CA ARG A 10 3.99 -10.43 16.44
C ARG A 10 4.88 -10.07 15.26
N LEU A 11 5.33 -8.84 15.14
CA LEU A 11 6.13 -8.40 14.01
C LEU A 11 7.38 -9.26 13.75
N GLN A 12 7.97 -9.82 14.81
CA GLN A 12 9.16 -10.66 14.71
C GLN A 12 8.85 -12.09 14.22
N GLU A 13 7.60 -12.51 14.31
CA GLU A 13 7.16 -13.85 13.93
C GLU A 13 6.59 -13.90 12.50
N LEU A 14 6.46 -12.75 11.85
CA LEU A 14 5.83 -12.68 10.54
C LEU A 14 6.77 -13.18 9.45
N THR A 15 6.28 -14.14 8.70
CA THR A 15 6.90 -14.59 7.46
C THR A 15 6.51 -13.67 6.31
N GLU A 16 7.22 -13.78 5.17
CA GLU A 16 6.99 -12.96 3.97
C GLU A 16 5.53 -12.90 3.49
N ASP A 17 4.76 -13.94 3.74
CA ASP A 17 3.38 -14.05 3.28
C ASP A 17 2.32 -13.64 4.31
N ARG A 18 2.74 -13.24 5.50
CA ARG A 18 1.83 -12.85 6.57
C ARG A 18 1.85 -11.33 6.79
N PRO A 19 0.74 -10.63 6.59
CA PRO A 19 0.66 -9.22 6.91
C PRO A 19 0.65 -8.99 8.42
N ALA A 20 1.17 -7.84 8.85
CA ALA A 20 1.09 -7.40 10.25
C ALA A 20 -0.36 -7.12 10.67
N ILE A 21 -1.16 -6.59 9.74
CA ILE A 21 -2.58 -6.35 9.92
C ILE A 21 -3.32 -6.99 8.77
N LYS A 22 -4.31 -7.79 9.09
CA LYS A 22 -5.22 -8.36 8.11
C LYS A 22 -6.66 -8.20 8.60
N GLU A 23 -7.35 -7.25 8.00
CA GLU A 23 -8.75 -6.99 8.25
C GLU A 23 -9.53 -7.17 6.96
N VAL A 24 -10.38 -8.17 6.94
CA VAL A 24 -11.19 -8.47 5.77
C VAL A 24 -12.64 -8.44 6.19
N GLY A 25 -13.35 -7.41 5.78
CA GLY A 25 -14.81 -7.38 5.88
C GLY A 25 -15.39 -8.54 5.09
N TYR A 26 -16.62 -8.89 5.38
CA TYR A 26 -17.29 -9.90 4.60
C TYR A 26 -17.30 -9.47 3.13
N SER A 27 -16.56 -10.18 2.35
CA SER A 27 -16.60 -10.01 0.91
C SER A 27 -16.62 -11.41 0.30
N ARG A 28 -17.39 -11.56 -0.73
CA ARG A 28 -17.32 -12.75 -1.59
C ARG A 28 -16.03 -12.77 -2.42
N THR A 29 -15.04 -11.97 -2.05
CA THR A 29 -13.77 -11.82 -2.73
C THR A 29 -13.06 -13.14 -2.92
N PHE A 30 -13.11 -14.01 -1.94
CA PHE A 30 -12.53 -15.35 -2.05
C PHE A 30 -13.25 -16.24 -3.07
N ALA A 31 -14.45 -15.87 -3.45
CA ALA A 31 -15.23 -16.52 -4.52
C ALA A 31 -15.18 -15.76 -5.85
N GLY A 32 -14.36 -14.70 -5.95
CA GLY A 32 -14.26 -13.87 -7.15
C GLY A 32 -15.40 -12.88 -7.36
N ILE A 33 -16.25 -12.70 -6.36
CA ILE A 33 -17.36 -11.73 -6.40
C ILE A 33 -17.08 -10.64 -5.38
N TRP A 34 -17.03 -9.40 -5.84
CA TRP A 34 -16.80 -8.23 -5.00
C TRP A 34 -18.14 -7.67 -4.52
N ASP A 35 -18.44 -7.89 -3.26
CA ASP A 35 -19.62 -7.31 -2.60
C ASP A 35 -19.17 -6.61 -1.32
N TYR A 36 -19.26 -5.29 -1.31
CA TYR A 36 -18.80 -4.42 -0.22
C TYR A 36 -19.98 -3.90 0.59
N THR A 37 -20.77 -4.76 1.10
CA THR A 37 -21.88 -4.36 1.98
C THR A 37 -21.78 -5.07 3.31
N PRO A 38 -21.81 -4.39 4.42
CA PRO A 38 -21.82 -2.94 4.67
C PRO A 38 -20.41 -2.31 4.71
N PRO A 39 -20.29 -0.99 4.90
CA PRO A 39 -19.01 -0.31 5.15
C PRO A 39 -18.28 -0.95 6.33
N THR A 40 -16.97 -1.15 6.19
CA THR A 40 -16.19 -1.86 7.20
C THR A 40 -15.51 -0.92 8.20
N PHE A 41 -15.15 0.31 7.78
CA PHE A 41 -14.56 1.35 8.62
C PHE A 41 -13.32 0.89 9.42
N TYR A 42 -12.53 -0.02 8.90
CA TYR A 42 -11.28 -0.40 9.54
C TYR A 42 -10.29 0.75 9.55
N THR A 43 -9.63 0.96 10.69
CA THR A 43 -8.64 2.02 10.84
C THR A 43 -7.33 1.46 11.37
N ALA A 44 -6.24 1.75 10.64
CA ALA A 44 -4.87 1.56 11.09
C ALA A 44 -4.20 2.93 11.17
N GLU A 45 -3.90 3.39 12.39
CA GLU A 45 -3.34 4.72 12.59
C GLU A 45 -2.28 4.80 13.68
N ASN A 46 -1.33 5.74 13.51
CA ASN A 46 -0.29 6.05 14.48
C ASN A 46 0.60 4.84 14.86
N LEU A 47 0.86 3.96 13.90
CA LEU A 47 1.61 2.72 14.12
C LEU A 47 3.02 2.81 13.54
N GLN A 48 3.92 2.07 14.17
CA GLN A 48 5.22 1.73 13.60
C GLN A 48 5.21 0.23 13.28
N ILE A 49 5.26 -0.10 11.99
CA ILE A 49 5.21 -1.49 11.51
C ILE A 49 6.50 -1.79 10.78
N LYS A 50 7.16 -2.88 11.18
CA LYS A 50 8.26 -3.47 10.42
C LYS A 50 7.92 -4.91 10.11
N SER A 51 7.95 -5.27 8.83
CA SER A 51 7.54 -6.59 8.36
C SER A 51 8.45 -7.08 7.24
N GLY A 52 8.82 -8.34 7.26
CA GLY A 52 9.51 -9.02 6.15
C GLY A 52 8.60 -9.31 4.95
N GLY A 53 7.31 -8.97 5.04
CA GLY A 53 6.32 -9.16 3.99
C GLY A 53 5.37 -7.97 3.89
N ARG A 54 4.15 -8.22 3.44
CA ARG A 54 3.11 -7.20 3.43
C ARG A 54 2.79 -6.75 4.84
N ALA A 55 2.62 -5.45 5.04
CA ALA A 55 2.32 -4.93 6.36
C ALA A 55 0.80 -4.93 6.64
N ILE A 56 0.00 -4.39 5.71
CA ILE A 56 -1.44 -4.21 5.90
C ILE A 56 -2.20 -4.76 4.70
N ILE A 57 -3.25 -5.54 4.98
CA ILE A 57 -4.28 -5.93 4.02
C ILE A 57 -5.64 -5.60 4.63
N MET A 58 -6.44 -4.79 3.92
CA MET A 58 -7.81 -4.50 4.30
C MET A 58 -8.74 -4.69 3.11
N ALA A 59 -9.89 -5.30 3.33
CA ALA A 59 -10.94 -5.42 2.33
C ALA A 59 -12.26 -4.91 2.88
N GLY A 60 -13.00 -4.21 2.05
CA GLY A 60 -14.23 -3.53 2.39
C GLY A 60 -14.14 -2.04 2.10
N SER A 61 -15.19 -1.28 2.40
CA SER A 61 -15.26 0.13 2.11
C SER A 61 -14.89 1.01 3.32
N ASP A 62 -14.58 2.28 3.04
CA ASP A 62 -14.40 3.33 4.03
C ASP A 62 -13.25 3.05 5.02
N ASN A 63 -12.20 2.34 4.56
CA ASN A 63 -11.04 2.01 5.36
C ASN A 63 -10.08 3.19 5.48
N VAL A 64 -9.39 3.30 6.61
CA VAL A 64 -8.44 4.36 6.89
C VAL A 64 -7.07 3.79 7.25
N VAL A 65 -6.04 4.24 6.54
CA VAL A 65 -4.63 3.99 6.86
C VAL A 65 -3.94 5.34 6.99
N ARG A 66 -3.66 5.78 8.21
CA ARG A 66 -3.12 7.13 8.40
C ARG A 66 -2.03 7.24 9.47
N ASN A 67 -1.10 8.18 9.23
CA ASN A 67 -0.05 8.54 10.17
C ASN A 67 0.80 7.34 10.65
N ASN A 68 1.01 6.36 9.78
CA ASN A 68 1.82 5.19 10.09
C ASN A 68 3.24 5.34 9.52
N THR A 69 4.21 4.72 10.18
CA THR A 69 5.51 4.41 9.59
C THR A 69 5.56 2.91 9.30
N ILE A 70 5.64 2.55 8.02
CA ILE A 70 5.55 1.18 7.55
C ILE A 70 6.83 0.83 6.80
N GLU A 71 7.61 -0.11 7.34
CA GLU A 71 8.86 -0.59 6.78
C GLU A 71 8.72 -2.05 6.36
N VAL A 72 9.03 -2.35 5.09
CA VAL A 72 8.90 -3.70 4.53
C VAL A 72 10.11 -4.09 3.68
N ASP A 73 10.36 -5.38 3.56
CA ASP A 73 11.41 -5.94 2.72
C ASP A 73 10.82 -6.44 1.40
N GLY A 74 11.04 -5.67 0.32
CA GLY A 74 10.75 -6.06 -1.06
C GLY A 74 9.29 -6.42 -1.40
N ARG A 75 8.31 -5.97 -0.61
CA ARG A 75 6.89 -6.34 -0.77
C ARG A 75 5.97 -5.13 -0.81
N THR A 76 4.75 -5.34 -1.25
CA THR A 76 3.68 -4.35 -1.13
C THR A 76 3.42 -4.06 0.34
N ALA A 77 3.62 -2.82 0.76
CA ALA A 77 3.42 -2.43 2.14
C ALA A 77 1.93 -2.49 2.53
N VAL A 78 1.07 -1.92 1.69
CA VAL A 78 -0.38 -1.86 1.95
C VAL A 78 -1.15 -2.32 0.71
N TYR A 79 -2.15 -3.17 0.93
CA TYR A 79 -3.08 -3.60 -0.09
C TYR A 79 -4.52 -3.39 0.38
N LEU A 80 -5.24 -2.52 -0.33
CA LEU A 80 -6.63 -2.19 -0.04
C LEU A 80 -7.54 -2.68 -1.17
N TYR A 81 -8.66 -3.24 -0.79
CA TYR A 81 -9.73 -3.66 -1.68
C TYR A 81 -11.02 -2.96 -1.27
N GLY A 82 -11.64 -2.24 -2.18
CA GLY A 82 -12.93 -1.61 -1.96
C GLY A 82 -12.87 -0.10 -1.93
N PRO A 83 -14.04 0.52 -2.09
CA PRO A 83 -14.18 1.94 -2.35
C PRO A 83 -13.97 2.82 -1.11
N ARG A 84 -13.76 4.10 -1.35
CA ARG A 84 -13.74 5.20 -0.37
C ARG A 84 -12.75 5.01 0.77
N SER A 85 -11.58 4.41 0.46
CA SER A 85 -10.48 4.31 1.43
C SER A 85 -9.70 5.62 1.52
N LEU A 86 -9.22 5.95 2.71
CA LEU A 86 -8.31 7.06 2.96
C LEU A 86 -6.92 6.54 3.33
N VAL A 87 -5.91 6.96 2.56
CA VAL A 87 -4.50 6.70 2.86
C VAL A 87 -3.80 8.04 3.03
N GLU A 88 -3.48 8.44 4.27
CA GLU A 88 -3.05 9.79 4.57
C GLU A 88 -1.85 9.85 5.54
N GLY A 89 -0.87 10.70 5.24
CA GLY A 89 0.20 11.05 6.18
C GLY A 89 1.12 9.88 6.55
N ASN A 90 1.15 8.81 5.76
CA ASN A 90 2.00 7.66 6.06
C ASN A 90 3.40 7.83 5.49
N THR A 91 4.38 7.22 6.15
CA THR A 91 5.72 7.01 5.61
C THR A 91 5.90 5.53 5.30
N PHE A 92 6.05 5.21 4.01
CA PHE A 92 6.34 3.88 3.51
C PHE A 92 7.83 3.76 3.20
N ILE A 93 8.49 2.78 3.78
CA ILE A 93 9.92 2.51 3.56
C ILE A 93 10.04 1.08 3.04
N VAL A 94 10.54 0.94 1.81
CA VAL A 94 10.75 -0.37 1.20
C VAL A 94 12.25 -0.64 1.05
N HIS A 95 12.72 -1.69 1.68
CA HIS A 95 14.07 -2.19 1.49
C HIS A 95 14.08 -3.17 0.32
N MET A 96 14.92 -2.85 -0.67
CA MET A 96 15.10 -3.71 -1.85
C MET A 96 16.13 -4.77 -1.55
N ASP A 97 15.77 -6.05 -1.66
CA ASP A 97 16.72 -7.15 -1.59
C ASP A 97 17.23 -7.49 -3.01
N PRO A 98 18.54 -7.37 -3.25
CA PRO A 98 19.11 -7.69 -4.55
C PRO A 98 18.99 -9.17 -4.95
N ARG A 99 18.58 -10.03 -4.02
CA ARG A 99 18.33 -11.45 -4.28
C ARG A 99 16.93 -11.74 -4.80
N ASP A 100 16.00 -10.81 -4.64
CA ASP A 100 14.64 -10.95 -5.18
C ASP A 100 14.68 -10.88 -6.71
N LYS A 101 14.40 -12.00 -7.34
CA LYS A 101 14.39 -12.13 -8.82
C LYS A 101 13.06 -11.69 -9.45
N ALA A 102 12.04 -11.46 -8.65
CA ALA A 102 10.74 -11.03 -9.15
C ALA A 102 10.65 -9.50 -9.17
N PRO A 103 10.02 -8.91 -10.18
CA PRO A 103 9.74 -7.48 -10.18
C PRO A 103 8.90 -7.16 -8.95
N LEU A 104 9.36 -6.18 -8.17
CA LEU A 104 8.67 -5.79 -6.95
C LEU A 104 7.31 -5.20 -7.28
N PRO A 105 6.26 -5.62 -6.59
CA PRO A 105 4.96 -5.00 -6.71
C PRO A 105 5.01 -3.54 -6.25
N ALA A 106 3.95 -2.80 -6.49
CA ALA A 106 3.82 -1.44 -5.98
C ALA A 106 3.84 -1.40 -4.45
N ILE A 107 4.33 -0.30 -3.90
CA ILE A 107 4.39 -0.07 -2.45
C ILE A 107 2.98 -0.03 -1.86
N LEU A 108 2.08 0.74 -2.49
CA LEU A 108 0.66 0.80 -2.18
C LEU A 108 -0.15 0.24 -3.36
N LYS A 109 -0.97 -0.74 -3.12
CA LYS A 109 -1.85 -1.33 -4.12
C LYS A 109 -3.31 -1.16 -3.70
N LEU A 110 -4.13 -0.67 -4.63
CA LEU A 110 -5.57 -0.56 -4.46
C LEU A 110 -6.28 -1.28 -5.59
N ARG A 111 -7.40 -1.90 -5.27
CA ARG A 111 -8.29 -2.53 -6.24
C ARG A 111 -9.74 -2.26 -5.89
N ASP A 112 -10.58 -2.01 -6.91
CA ASP A 112 -11.99 -1.65 -6.74
C ASP A 112 -12.18 -0.48 -5.76
N ALA A 113 -11.23 0.47 -5.77
CA ALA A 113 -11.07 1.51 -4.76
C ALA A 113 -11.69 2.84 -5.20
N ASP A 114 -12.86 2.79 -5.82
CA ASP A 114 -13.58 3.96 -6.32
C ASP A 114 -13.73 5.04 -5.24
N GLY A 115 -13.47 6.31 -5.59
CA GLY A 115 -13.60 7.44 -4.69
C GLY A 115 -12.61 7.47 -3.52
N SER A 116 -11.52 6.69 -3.59
CA SER A 116 -10.49 6.70 -2.55
C SER A 116 -9.59 7.92 -2.64
N ILE A 117 -8.99 8.30 -1.50
CA ILE A 117 -8.09 9.46 -1.38
C ILE A 117 -6.74 8.98 -0.86
N ILE A 118 -5.67 9.33 -1.59
CA ILE A 118 -4.28 9.03 -1.22
C ILE A 118 -3.53 10.35 -1.14
N ARG A 119 -3.25 10.82 0.09
CA ARG A 119 -2.68 12.15 0.24
C ARG A 119 -1.61 12.27 1.30
N ASN A 120 -0.67 13.19 1.05
CA ASN A 120 0.36 13.58 2.01
C ASN A 120 1.20 12.40 2.51
N ASN A 121 1.37 11.35 1.69
CA ASN A 121 2.21 10.22 2.03
C ASN A 121 3.61 10.40 1.48
N ARG A 122 4.56 9.75 2.13
CA ARG A 122 5.94 9.66 1.69
C ARG A 122 6.29 8.22 1.36
N PHE A 123 6.70 7.98 0.13
CA PHE A 123 7.10 6.67 -0.40
C PHE A 123 8.61 6.67 -0.61
N ILE A 124 9.33 5.80 0.07
CA ILE A 124 10.80 5.75 0.07
C ILE A 124 11.27 4.37 -0.32
N VAL A 125 12.12 4.27 -1.34
CA VAL A 125 12.83 3.04 -1.68
C VAL A 125 14.26 3.15 -1.16
N LYS A 126 14.64 2.25 -0.26
CA LYS A 126 16.01 2.09 0.22
C LYS A 126 16.70 0.97 -0.52
N ARG A 127 17.75 1.29 -1.24
CA ARG A 127 18.56 0.33 -2.00
C ARG A 127 19.86 0.04 -1.26
N SER A 128 20.28 -1.22 -1.24
CA SER A 128 21.61 -1.56 -0.80
C SER A 128 22.66 -0.93 -1.72
N ARG A 129 23.64 -0.22 -1.14
CA ARG A 129 24.73 0.41 -1.91
C ARG A 129 25.63 -0.59 -2.66
N LEU A 130 25.60 -1.87 -2.27
CA LEU A 130 26.49 -2.91 -2.80
C LEU A 130 26.00 -3.52 -4.13
N PHE A 131 24.72 -3.34 -4.47
CA PHE A 131 24.14 -4.00 -5.64
C PHE A 131 23.23 -3.03 -6.40
N ARG A 132 23.80 -2.29 -7.34
CA ARG A 132 23.04 -1.47 -8.30
C ARG A 132 22.70 -2.31 -9.53
N LYS A 133 21.71 -3.16 -9.46
CA LYS A 133 21.08 -3.72 -10.66
C LYS A 133 19.87 -2.87 -11.03
N LYS A 134 19.78 -2.49 -12.29
CA LYS A 134 18.72 -1.65 -12.87
C LYS A 134 17.31 -2.30 -12.83
N GLU A 135 17.25 -3.59 -12.47
CA GLU A 135 16.05 -4.42 -12.47
C GLU A 135 15.30 -4.47 -11.14
N GLU A 136 15.77 -3.73 -10.13
CA GLU A 136 15.29 -3.82 -8.74
C GLU A 136 14.39 -2.63 -8.35
N GLU A 137 13.66 -2.08 -9.27
CA GLU A 137 12.74 -0.99 -8.97
C GLU A 137 11.33 -1.53 -8.69
N PRO A 138 10.59 -0.99 -7.69
CA PRO A 138 9.18 -1.29 -7.58
C PRO A 138 8.48 -0.90 -8.88
N GLN A 139 7.50 -1.69 -9.28
CA GLN A 139 6.74 -1.40 -10.50
C GLN A 139 6.06 -0.03 -10.44
N ALA A 140 5.70 0.40 -9.23
CA ALA A 140 5.17 1.74 -8.96
C ALA A 140 5.21 2.07 -7.45
N GLY A 141 5.12 3.34 -7.12
CA GLY A 141 4.77 3.77 -5.76
C GLY A 141 3.34 3.35 -5.41
N ILE A 142 2.40 3.76 -6.25
CA ILE A 142 0.98 3.43 -6.15
C ILE A 142 0.56 2.65 -7.39
N ASN A 143 -0.21 1.57 -7.22
CA ASN A 143 -0.81 0.82 -8.32
C ASN A 143 -2.33 0.70 -8.11
N LEU A 144 -3.08 1.17 -9.11
CA LEU A 144 -4.54 1.14 -9.13
C LEU A 144 -5.04 0.12 -10.14
N LEU A 145 -6.00 -0.69 -9.72
CA LEU A 145 -6.67 -1.68 -10.55
C LEU A 145 -8.17 -1.50 -10.40
N GLU A 146 -8.87 -1.37 -11.52
CA GLU A 146 -10.33 -1.29 -11.56
C GLU A 146 -10.89 -0.22 -10.59
N SER A 147 -10.21 0.95 -10.48
CA SER A 147 -10.47 1.99 -9.48
C SER A 147 -10.73 3.34 -10.14
N ARG A 148 -11.90 3.93 -9.89
CA ARG A 148 -12.33 5.20 -10.51
C ARG A 148 -12.36 6.33 -9.50
N ASP A 149 -12.20 7.54 -10.02
CA ASP A 149 -12.32 8.80 -9.25
C ASP A 149 -11.41 8.83 -8.01
N VAL A 150 -10.21 8.25 -8.16
CA VAL A 150 -9.21 8.24 -7.08
C VAL A 150 -8.45 9.56 -7.07
N VAL A 151 -8.38 10.20 -5.90
CA VAL A 151 -7.62 11.44 -5.70
C VAL A 151 -6.24 11.11 -5.15
N ILE A 152 -5.18 11.62 -5.81
CA ILE A 152 -3.78 11.42 -5.39
C ILE A 152 -3.12 12.79 -5.26
N GLU A 153 -2.93 13.26 -4.02
CA GLU A 153 -2.48 14.62 -3.77
C GLU A 153 -1.34 14.75 -2.76
N GLY A 154 -0.41 15.65 -3.01
CA GLY A 154 0.62 16.05 -2.04
C GLY A 154 1.56 14.92 -1.60
N ASN A 155 1.66 13.81 -2.37
CA ASN A 155 2.54 12.71 -2.02
C ASN A 155 3.97 12.97 -2.49
N VAL A 156 4.94 12.40 -1.79
CA VAL A 156 6.36 12.47 -2.12
C VAL A 156 6.87 11.08 -2.45
N PHE A 157 7.53 10.94 -3.60
CA PHE A 157 8.09 9.67 -4.10
C PHE A 157 9.61 9.78 -4.20
N GLU A 158 10.34 9.03 -3.37
CA GLU A 158 11.79 9.05 -3.30
C GLU A 158 12.38 7.79 -3.90
N GLN A 159 13.24 7.96 -4.90
CA GLN A 159 13.90 6.88 -5.64
C GLN A 159 12.90 5.90 -6.29
N ILE A 160 11.78 6.40 -6.77
CA ILE A 160 10.73 5.65 -7.45
C ILE A 160 10.56 6.17 -8.87
N ALA A 161 10.82 5.33 -9.87
CA ALA A 161 10.75 5.74 -11.28
C ALA A 161 9.31 5.92 -11.78
N VAL A 162 8.37 5.14 -11.25
CA VAL A 162 6.95 5.18 -11.61
C VAL A 162 6.14 5.52 -10.37
N PRO A 163 5.81 6.79 -10.12
CA PRO A 163 5.03 7.19 -8.96
C PRO A 163 3.66 6.51 -8.90
N VAL A 164 2.90 6.57 -9.99
CA VAL A 164 1.54 6.02 -10.10
C VAL A 164 1.44 5.16 -11.35
N ARG A 165 0.94 3.97 -11.19
CA ARG A 165 0.52 3.06 -12.26
C ARG A 165 -0.98 2.81 -12.13
N LYS A 166 -1.67 2.79 -13.26
CA LYS A 166 -3.09 2.44 -13.31
C LYS A 166 -3.39 1.60 -14.55
N ASP A 167 -4.38 0.75 -14.45
CA ASP A 167 -4.93 0.04 -15.60
C ASP A 167 -5.85 0.95 -16.43
N THR A 168 -6.39 0.43 -17.52
CA THR A 168 -7.26 1.18 -18.42
C THR A 168 -8.65 1.46 -17.84
N ALA A 169 -9.05 0.75 -16.80
CA ALA A 169 -10.35 0.91 -16.14
C ALA A 169 -10.31 1.96 -15.02
N SER A 170 -9.10 2.34 -14.59
CA SER A 170 -8.91 3.26 -13.48
C SER A 170 -8.79 4.72 -13.92
N THR A 171 -9.38 5.63 -13.14
CA THR A 171 -9.29 7.08 -13.34
C THR A 171 -8.78 7.78 -12.08
N THR A 172 -7.98 8.83 -12.27
CA THR A 172 -7.34 9.57 -11.17
C THR A 172 -7.40 11.06 -11.40
N THR A 173 -7.47 11.81 -10.29
CA THR A 173 -7.12 13.23 -10.25
C THR A 173 -5.84 13.37 -9.45
N GLU A 174 -4.78 13.93 -10.07
CA GLU A 174 -3.44 13.97 -9.49
C GLU A 174 -2.94 15.42 -9.42
N TYR A 175 -2.52 15.89 -8.23
CA TYR A 175 -1.93 17.21 -8.07
C TYR A 175 -1.01 17.33 -6.86
N GLY A 176 -0.05 18.24 -6.92
CA GLY A 176 0.86 18.53 -5.81
C GLY A 176 1.80 17.39 -5.43
N ASN A 177 1.89 16.31 -6.24
CA ASN A 177 2.81 15.21 -5.98
C ASN A 177 4.24 15.58 -6.41
N ALA A 178 5.24 15.15 -5.64
CA ALA A 178 6.64 15.39 -5.91
C ALA A 178 7.41 14.09 -6.10
N VAL A 179 8.39 14.10 -7.03
CA VAL A 179 9.29 12.96 -7.29
C VAL A 179 10.72 13.41 -7.03
N ASP A 180 11.39 12.73 -6.10
CA ASP A 180 12.82 12.94 -5.82
C ASP A 180 13.61 11.72 -6.33
N SER A 181 14.40 11.96 -7.36
CA SER A 181 15.19 10.92 -8.04
C SER A 181 16.64 10.84 -7.51
N ARG A 182 16.99 11.62 -6.49
CA ARG A 182 18.34 11.72 -5.95
C ARG A 182 18.78 10.56 -5.10
#